data_7555bc536c8dff871a8cabd133fda653
#
_entry.id   7555bc536c8dff871a8cabd133fda653
#
_cell.length_a   1.000
_cell.length_b   1.000
_cell.length_c   1.000
_cell.angle_alpha   90.00
_cell.angle_beta   90.00
_cell.angle_gamma   90.00
#
_symmetry.space_group_name_H-M   'P 1'
#
loop_
_entity.id
_entity.type
_entity.pdbx_description
1 polymer ?
#
loop_
_entity_poly.entity_id
_entity_poly.type
_entity_poly.pdbx_seq_one_letter_code
_entity_poly.pdbx_strand_id
1 'polypeptide(L)'
;TQANLIAISSILKPYQGVISHKDGHINVHETGAIEATGHKVLALGGSDGLLDAGDVDKYISNHFSLSTHEHCVMPGMVYISFPTESGTLYSKKQLTDLYSVCRKHSVPLFIDGARLGYGITSPNCDLTLEELASLCDMFYIGGTKCGALFGEAILITDKTLQKDFRYNIKQRGAMLAKGRLLGIQFAELFRDGLYFDICGRATELALKIREAFEHSGIKMYSASPTNQQFPILTDEQIDYFKKKYVFEIEDRLDDNHTVVRFCTSWATKEENVDKLISSIKNMPV
;
A
#
# COMPACT_ATOMS: atom_id res chain seq x y z
N THR A 1 -6.62 -8.23 -0.62
CA THR A 1 -6.37 -9.39 -1.51
C THR A 1 -7.44 -9.54 -2.58
N GLN A 2 -8.75 -9.64 -2.25
CA GLN A 2 -9.80 -9.86 -3.26
C GLN A 2 -9.85 -8.71 -4.30
N ALA A 3 -9.67 -7.46 -3.90
CA ALA A 3 -9.60 -6.34 -4.81
C ALA A 3 -8.43 -6.47 -5.80
N ASN A 4 -7.24 -6.80 -5.29
CA ASN A 4 -6.02 -6.96 -6.08
C ASN A 4 -6.16 -8.10 -7.10
N LEU A 5 -6.59 -9.27 -6.66
CA LEU A 5 -6.72 -10.41 -7.59
C LEU A 5 -7.79 -10.18 -8.66
N ILE A 6 -8.90 -9.48 -8.34
CA ILE A 6 -9.93 -9.13 -9.32
C ILE A 6 -9.39 -8.11 -10.32
N ALA A 7 -8.78 -7.01 -9.84
CA ALA A 7 -8.23 -5.97 -10.68
C ALA A 7 -7.18 -6.53 -11.66
N ILE A 8 -6.20 -7.25 -11.14
CA ILE A 8 -5.10 -7.81 -11.93
C ILE A 8 -5.59 -8.86 -12.93
N SER A 9 -6.39 -9.82 -12.47
CA SER A 9 -6.87 -10.91 -13.34
C SER A 9 -7.94 -10.46 -14.36
N SER A 10 -8.55 -9.29 -14.18
CA SER A 10 -9.49 -8.73 -15.15
C SER A 10 -8.81 -8.10 -16.37
N ILE A 11 -7.54 -7.74 -16.24
CA ILE A 11 -6.80 -6.95 -17.22
C ILE A 11 -5.75 -7.80 -17.94
N LEU A 12 -5.02 -8.64 -17.18
CA LEU A 12 -3.94 -9.42 -17.74
C LEU A 12 -4.44 -10.57 -18.63
N LYS A 13 -3.73 -10.77 -19.73
CA LYS A 13 -3.88 -11.98 -20.56
C LYS A 13 -3.11 -13.16 -19.91
N PRO A 14 -3.48 -14.41 -20.21
CA PRO A 14 -2.90 -15.60 -19.54
C PRO A 14 -1.37 -15.70 -19.52
N TYR A 15 -0.70 -15.09 -20.51
CA TYR A 15 0.77 -15.09 -20.65
C TYR A 15 1.42 -13.83 -20.05
N GLN A 16 0.64 -12.94 -19.44
CA GLN A 16 1.15 -11.70 -18.85
C GLN A 16 1.31 -11.81 -17.34
N GLY A 17 2.26 -11.02 -16.81
CA GLY A 17 2.51 -10.83 -15.40
C GLY A 17 2.43 -9.36 -14.99
N VAL A 18 2.36 -9.14 -13.69
CA VAL A 18 2.28 -7.81 -13.07
C VAL A 18 3.64 -7.46 -12.44
N ILE A 19 4.21 -6.31 -12.83
CA ILE A 19 5.40 -5.75 -12.20
C ILE A 19 5.00 -5.19 -10.83
N SER A 20 5.74 -5.54 -9.78
CA SER A 20 5.57 -5.04 -8.43
C SER A 20 6.92 -4.84 -7.75
N HIS A 21 7.00 -3.98 -6.73
CA HIS A 21 8.14 -3.98 -5.84
C HIS A 21 8.28 -5.36 -5.18
N LYS A 22 9.51 -5.80 -4.91
CA LYS A 22 9.77 -7.11 -4.27
C LYS A 22 9.05 -7.28 -2.93
N ASP A 23 8.89 -6.18 -2.16
CA ASP A 23 8.17 -6.14 -0.90
C ASP A 23 6.71 -5.70 -1.07
N GLY A 24 6.22 -5.54 -2.31
CA GLY A 24 4.84 -5.16 -2.61
C GLY A 24 3.84 -6.19 -2.09
N HIS A 25 2.69 -5.71 -1.60
CA HIS A 25 1.70 -6.53 -0.90
C HIS A 25 1.29 -7.79 -1.65
N ILE A 26 1.10 -7.71 -2.97
CA ILE A 26 0.73 -8.84 -3.83
C ILE A 26 1.84 -9.90 -3.94
N ASN A 27 3.10 -9.53 -3.67
CA ASN A 27 4.23 -10.45 -3.72
C ASN A 27 4.45 -11.19 -2.40
N VAL A 28 4.23 -10.52 -1.25
CA VAL A 28 4.67 -11.05 0.06
C VAL A 28 3.53 -11.32 1.06
N HIS A 29 2.36 -10.69 0.91
CA HIS A 29 1.31 -10.72 1.93
C HIS A 29 -0.06 -11.25 1.46
N GLU A 30 -0.14 -11.88 0.28
CA GLU A 30 -1.40 -12.38 -0.28
C GLU A 30 -1.44 -13.89 -0.53
N THR A 31 -0.47 -14.62 0.03
CA THR A 31 -0.46 -16.10 0.01
C THR A 31 -0.56 -16.67 -1.43
N GLY A 32 0.08 -16.00 -2.41
CA GLY A 32 0.06 -16.40 -3.81
C GLY A 32 -1.30 -16.20 -4.50
N ALA A 33 -2.10 -15.22 -4.06
CA ALA A 33 -3.42 -14.98 -4.64
C ALA A 33 -3.36 -14.59 -6.13
N ILE A 34 -2.33 -13.85 -6.53
CA ILE A 34 -2.13 -13.47 -7.93
C ILE A 34 -1.73 -14.68 -8.77
N GLU A 35 -0.78 -15.48 -8.28
CA GLU A 35 -0.35 -16.73 -8.92
C GLU A 35 -1.51 -17.73 -9.06
N ALA A 36 -2.41 -17.78 -8.07
CA ALA A 36 -3.61 -18.60 -8.13
C ALA A 36 -4.60 -18.17 -9.23
N THR A 37 -4.47 -16.95 -9.77
CA THR A 37 -5.23 -16.51 -10.96
C THR A 37 -4.55 -16.89 -12.28
N GLY A 38 -3.34 -17.49 -12.22
CA GLY A 38 -2.55 -17.87 -13.39
C GLY A 38 -1.55 -16.81 -13.84
N HIS A 39 -1.37 -15.73 -13.08
CA HIS A 39 -0.44 -14.63 -13.40
C HIS A 39 0.77 -14.64 -12.47
N LYS A 40 1.92 -14.29 -13.02
CA LYS A 40 3.17 -14.17 -12.26
C LYS A 40 3.34 -12.76 -11.75
N VAL A 41 3.77 -12.61 -10.49
CA VAL A 41 4.32 -11.35 -10.00
C VAL A 41 5.77 -11.25 -10.47
N LEU A 42 6.08 -10.15 -11.18
CA LEU A 42 7.40 -9.80 -11.69
C LEU A 42 8.03 -8.82 -10.69
N ALA A 43 8.71 -9.37 -9.69
CA ALA A 43 9.25 -8.60 -8.58
C ALA A 43 10.51 -7.83 -8.99
N LEU A 44 10.50 -6.51 -8.78
CA LEU A 44 11.66 -5.63 -8.96
C LEU A 44 12.13 -5.12 -7.60
N GLY A 45 13.43 -4.86 -7.49
CA GLY A 45 14.00 -4.15 -6.35
C GLY A 45 13.70 -2.66 -6.41
N GLY A 46 14.05 -1.95 -5.35
CA GLY A 46 13.93 -0.51 -5.21
C GLY A 46 14.31 -0.10 -3.80
N SER A 47 14.40 1.19 -3.52
CA SER A 47 14.59 1.72 -2.17
C SER A 47 13.26 2.05 -1.53
N ASP A 48 13.14 1.82 -0.24
CA ASP A 48 12.00 2.25 0.58
C ASP A 48 10.62 1.77 0.09
N GLY A 49 10.57 0.62 -0.61
CA GLY A 49 9.32 0.08 -1.16
C GLY A 49 8.85 0.74 -2.46
N LEU A 50 9.60 1.70 -3.01
CA LEU A 50 9.25 2.43 -4.22
C LEU A 50 9.83 1.75 -5.47
N LEU A 51 9.03 1.63 -6.53
CA LEU A 51 9.52 1.30 -7.87
C LEU A 51 10.08 2.55 -8.53
N ASP A 52 11.31 2.46 -9.03
CA ASP A 52 11.89 3.51 -9.86
C ASP A 52 11.39 3.42 -11.30
N ALA A 53 11.02 4.55 -11.89
CA ALA A 53 10.50 4.61 -13.26
C ALA A 53 11.53 4.13 -14.30
N GLY A 54 12.82 4.44 -14.09
CA GLY A 54 13.91 4.00 -14.99
C GLY A 54 14.14 2.50 -14.91
N ASP A 55 14.01 1.89 -13.73
CA ASP A 55 14.13 0.43 -13.58
C ASP A 55 12.97 -0.29 -14.24
N VAL A 56 11.74 0.25 -14.12
CA VAL A 56 10.56 -0.30 -14.81
C VAL A 56 10.72 -0.17 -16.33
N ASP A 57 11.16 1.00 -16.83
CA ASP A 57 11.43 1.22 -18.26
C ASP A 57 12.46 0.24 -18.80
N LYS A 58 13.56 0.10 -18.09
CA LYS A 58 14.65 -0.84 -18.42
C LYS A 58 14.16 -2.28 -18.42
N TYR A 59 13.37 -2.69 -17.42
CA TYR A 59 12.87 -4.06 -17.33
C TYR A 59 12.00 -4.40 -18.54
N ILE A 60 11.04 -3.53 -18.88
CA ILE A 60 10.11 -3.77 -20.00
C ILE A 60 10.88 -3.70 -21.34
N SER A 61 11.75 -2.70 -21.52
CA SER A 61 12.57 -2.57 -22.73
C SER A 61 13.48 -3.77 -22.96
N ASN A 62 14.13 -4.26 -21.90
CA ASN A 62 14.98 -5.43 -21.95
C ASN A 62 14.19 -6.69 -22.36
N HIS A 63 12.98 -6.87 -21.81
CA HIS A 63 12.12 -7.98 -22.19
C HIS A 63 11.93 -8.02 -23.72
N PHE A 64 11.50 -6.91 -24.33
CA PHE A 64 11.22 -6.85 -25.77
C PHE A 64 12.49 -6.81 -26.65
N SER A 65 13.67 -6.54 -26.10
CA SER A 65 14.94 -6.59 -26.84
C SER A 65 15.46 -8.02 -27.06
N LEU A 66 14.97 -8.99 -26.28
CA LEU A 66 15.37 -10.37 -26.41
C LEU A 66 14.71 -11.04 -27.62
N SER A 67 15.49 -11.72 -28.44
CA SER A 67 14.97 -12.52 -29.56
C SER A 67 14.06 -13.68 -29.11
N THR A 68 14.15 -14.04 -27.83
CA THR A 68 13.39 -15.13 -27.19
C THR A 68 12.36 -14.62 -26.21
N HIS A 69 11.94 -13.34 -26.27
CA HIS A 69 11.01 -12.75 -25.31
C HIS A 69 9.69 -13.52 -25.17
N GLU A 70 9.24 -14.17 -26.27
CA GLU A 70 8.02 -15.00 -26.26
C GLU A 70 8.12 -16.25 -25.37
N HIS A 71 9.34 -16.64 -24.94
CA HIS A 71 9.55 -17.72 -23.98
C HIS A 71 9.40 -17.27 -22.52
N CYS A 72 9.27 -15.96 -22.28
CA CYS A 72 9.18 -15.35 -20.96
C CYS A 72 7.79 -14.79 -20.70
N VAL A 73 7.41 -14.69 -19.41
CA VAL A 73 6.18 -14.01 -19.02
C VAL A 73 6.27 -12.54 -19.44
N MET A 74 5.32 -12.08 -20.24
CA MET A 74 5.27 -10.72 -20.76
C MET A 74 4.82 -9.74 -19.66
N PRO A 75 5.56 -8.63 -19.42
CA PRO A 75 5.06 -7.56 -18.55
C PRO A 75 3.76 -6.97 -19.10
N GLY A 76 2.70 -6.98 -18.32
CA GLY A 76 1.37 -6.55 -18.78
C GLY A 76 0.69 -5.51 -17.90
N MET A 77 1.25 -5.21 -16.72
CA MET A 77 0.74 -4.22 -15.77
C MET A 77 1.85 -3.81 -14.82
N VAL A 78 1.80 -2.58 -14.31
CA VAL A 78 2.58 -2.11 -13.17
C VAL A 78 1.64 -1.93 -11.99
N TYR A 79 2.03 -2.46 -10.83
CA TYR A 79 1.33 -2.34 -9.55
C TYR A 79 2.23 -1.65 -8.53
N ILE A 80 1.67 -0.69 -7.83
CA ILE A 80 2.30 -0.05 -6.67
C ILE A 80 1.30 0.08 -5.52
N SER A 81 1.80 0.15 -4.29
CA SER A 81 1.01 0.53 -3.11
C SER A 81 1.19 2.01 -2.79
N PHE A 82 0.11 2.68 -2.37
CA PHE A 82 0.14 4.07 -1.90
C PHE A 82 -0.68 4.24 -0.62
N PRO A 83 0.00 4.49 0.53
CA PRO A 83 1.44 4.38 0.81
C PRO A 83 2.02 2.99 0.55
N THR A 84 3.34 2.89 0.42
CA THR A 84 4.04 1.60 0.33
C THR A 84 3.92 0.80 1.63
N GLU A 85 4.33 -0.45 1.61
CA GLU A 85 4.36 -1.30 2.80
C GLU A 85 5.29 -0.76 3.89
N SER A 86 6.36 -0.06 3.48
CA SER A 86 7.28 0.65 4.39
C SER A 86 6.75 2.02 4.85
N GLY A 87 5.53 2.37 4.47
CA GLY A 87 4.88 3.64 4.84
C GLY A 87 5.38 4.87 4.07
N THR A 88 6.21 4.70 3.05
CA THR A 88 6.71 5.78 2.21
C THR A 88 5.69 6.21 1.17
N LEU A 89 5.88 7.40 0.59
CA LEU A 89 4.98 7.98 -0.41
C LEU A 89 5.72 8.23 -1.72
N TYR A 90 5.07 7.95 -2.84
CA TYR A 90 5.50 8.50 -4.13
C TYR A 90 5.22 10.00 -4.14
N SER A 91 6.22 10.82 -4.47
CA SER A 91 5.99 12.22 -4.81
C SER A 91 5.23 12.32 -6.13
N LYS A 92 4.58 13.46 -6.36
CA LYS A 92 3.91 13.75 -7.63
C LYS A 92 4.84 13.54 -8.84
N LYS A 93 6.12 13.95 -8.70
CA LYS A 93 7.11 13.74 -9.75
C LYS A 93 7.37 12.25 -10.00
N GLN A 94 7.64 11.47 -8.96
CA GLN A 94 7.90 10.03 -9.10
C GLN A 94 6.72 9.29 -9.72
N LEU A 95 5.49 9.62 -9.30
CA LEU A 95 4.28 9.02 -9.85
C LEU A 95 4.06 9.43 -11.32
N THR A 96 4.33 10.69 -11.66
CA THR A 96 4.26 11.19 -13.06
C THR A 96 5.28 10.47 -13.95
N ASP A 97 6.51 10.33 -13.48
CA ASP A 97 7.59 9.65 -14.22
C ASP A 97 7.21 8.17 -14.45
N LEU A 98 6.73 7.49 -13.41
CA LEU A 98 6.30 6.08 -13.50
C LEU A 98 5.09 5.91 -14.46
N TYR A 99 4.09 6.78 -14.36
CA TYR A 99 2.94 6.75 -15.25
C TYR A 99 3.33 7.02 -16.71
N SER A 100 4.28 7.94 -16.93
CA SER A 100 4.82 8.21 -18.28
C SER A 100 5.49 6.97 -18.89
N VAL A 101 6.24 6.22 -18.09
CA VAL A 101 6.81 4.93 -18.50
C VAL A 101 5.73 3.91 -18.83
N CYS A 102 4.69 3.82 -18.00
CA CYS A 102 3.54 2.94 -18.26
C CYS A 102 2.86 3.30 -19.60
N ARG A 103 2.66 4.58 -19.89
CA ARG A 103 2.10 5.05 -21.17
C ARG A 103 3.02 4.72 -22.36
N LYS A 104 4.34 4.95 -22.22
CA LYS A 104 5.34 4.60 -23.24
C LYS A 104 5.25 3.14 -23.68
N HIS A 105 5.05 2.25 -22.74
CA HIS A 105 4.99 0.80 -22.98
C HIS A 105 3.56 0.25 -23.15
N SER A 106 2.54 1.11 -23.11
CA SER A 106 1.12 0.71 -23.21
C SER A 106 0.72 -0.35 -22.18
N VAL A 107 1.28 -0.25 -20.96
CA VAL A 107 0.91 -1.08 -19.81
C VAL A 107 0.14 -0.22 -18.79
N PRO A 108 -0.98 -0.71 -18.20
CA PRO A 108 -1.69 0.05 -17.19
C PRO A 108 -0.93 0.14 -15.88
N LEU A 109 -1.11 1.27 -15.17
CA LEU A 109 -0.68 1.48 -13.79
C LEU A 109 -1.86 1.27 -12.86
N PHE A 110 -1.72 0.33 -11.92
CA PHE A 110 -2.68 0.04 -10.86
C PHE A 110 -2.12 0.44 -9.50
N ILE A 111 -2.87 1.26 -8.73
CA ILE A 111 -2.48 1.70 -7.39
C ILE A 111 -3.33 1.00 -6.34
N ASP A 112 -2.67 0.22 -5.47
CA ASP A 112 -3.23 -0.31 -4.23
C ASP A 112 -3.34 0.81 -3.20
N GLY A 113 -4.56 1.22 -2.93
CA GLY A 113 -4.88 2.27 -1.98
C GLY A 113 -5.42 1.75 -0.65
N ALA A 114 -4.98 0.57 -0.16
CA ALA A 114 -5.45 0.00 1.11
C ALA A 114 -5.34 0.98 2.30
N ARG A 115 -4.37 1.88 2.24
CA ARG A 115 -4.13 2.95 3.20
C ARG A 115 -4.15 4.34 2.56
N LEU A 116 -4.84 4.51 1.45
CA LEU A 116 -4.84 5.74 0.64
C LEU A 116 -5.16 6.99 1.47
N GLY A 117 -6.15 6.92 2.35
CA GLY A 117 -6.53 8.05 3.20
C GLY A 117 -5.37 8.54 4.07
N TYR A 118 -4.59 7.64 4.66
CA TYR A 118 -3.42 8.01 5.46
C TYR A 118 -2.28 8.60 4.61
N GLY A 119 -2.14 8.17 3.35
CA GLY A 119 -1.17 8.74 2.42
C GLY A 119 -1.54 10.14 1.98
N ILE A 120 -2.77 10.32 1.49
CA ILE A 120 -3.25 11.62 0.96
C ILE A 120 -3.32 12.70 2.06
N THR A 121 -3.62 12.32 3.31
CA THR A 121 -3.68 13.26 4.44
C THR A 121 -2.34 13.43 5.15
N SER A 122 -1.29 12.76 4.69
CA SER A 122 0.05 12.96 5.23
C SER A 122 0.55 14.38 4.95
N PRO A 123 1.23 15.04 5.93
CA PRO A 123 1.81 16.36 5.71
C PRO A 123 2.93 16.36 4.65
N ASN A 124 3.46 15.20 4.29
CA ASN A 124 4.47 15.04 3.25
C ASN A 124 3.90 14.65 1.88
N CYS A 125 2.58 14.52 1.75
CA CYS A 125 1.95 14.24 0.46
C CYS A 125 1.82 15.52 -0.37
N ASP A 126 2.32 15.48 -1.60
CA ASP A 126 2.25 16.58 -2.58
C ASP A 126 1.19 16.31 -3.68
N LEU A 127 0.28 15.36 -3.43
CA LEU A 127 -0.78 14.94 -4.35
C LEU A 127 -2.16 15.15 -3.73
N THR A 128 -3.10 15.62 -4.53
CA THR A 128 -4.54 15.47 -4.23
C THR A 128 -5.05 14.12 -4.75
N LEU A 129 -6.26 13.72 -4.30
CA LEU A 129 -6.89 12.49 -4.79
C LEU A 129 -7.16 12.55 -6.31
N GLU A 130 -7.56 13.71 -6.81
CA GLU A 130 -7.82 13.96 -8.24
C GLU A 130 -6.53 13.86 -9.06
N GLU A 131 -5.43 14.40 -8.55
CA GLU A 131 -4.12 14.31 -9.20
C GLU A 131 -3.63 12.86 -9.23
N LEU A 132 -3.75 12.12 -8.13
CA LEU A 132 -3.44 10.69 -8.09
C LEU A 132 -4.28 9.92 -9.12
N ALA A 133 -5.59 10.17 -9.16
CA ALA A 133 -6.50 9.53 -10.12
C ALA A 133 -6.15 9.85 -11.59
N SER A 134 -5.54 11.01 -11.87
CA SER A 134 -5.09 11.39 -13.21
C SER A 134 -3.77 10.72 -13.62
N LEU A 135 -3.05 10.15 -12.67
CA LEU A 135 -1.74 9.53 -12.85
C LEU A 135 -1.77 8.00 -12.69
N CYS A 136 -2.92 7.38 -12.91
CA CYS A 136 -3.07 5.92 -12.97
C CYS A 136 -4.28 5.52 -13.83
N ASP A 137 -4.36 4.25 -14.18
CA ASP A 137 -5.46 3.69 -14.98
C ASP A 137 -6.53 3.02 -14.13
N MET A 138 -6.12 2.58 -12.95
CA MET A 138 -6.96 2.00 -11.93
C MET A 138 -6.35 2.23 -10.56
N PHE A 139 -7.19 2.45 -9.56
CA PHE A 139 -6.79 2.43 -8.16
C PHE A 139 -7.96 1.99 -7.28
N TYR A 140 -7.70 1.68 -6.02
CA TYR A 140 -8.80 1.56 -5.08
C TYR A 140 -8.61 2.43 -3.84
N ILE A 141 -9.73 2.83 -3.25
CA ILE A 141 -9.79 3.54 -2.00
C ILE A 141 -10.04 2.51 -0.90
N GLY A 142 -9.08 2.37 0.00
CA GLY A 142 -9.17 1.46 1.12
C GLY A 142 -10.24 1.89 2.11
N GLY A 143 -11.18 0.99 2.40
CA GLY A 143 -12.23 1.22 3.40
C GLY A 143 -11.94 0.52 4.73
N THR A 144 -11.56 -0.74 4.68
CA THR A 144 -11.39 -1.60 5.86
C THR A 144 -10.45 -1.04 6.92
N LYS A 145 -9.34 -0.41 6.52
CA LYS A 145 -8.36 0.21 7.44
C LYS A 145 -8.73 1.64 7.81
N CYS A 146 -9.64 2.28 7.06
CA CYS A 146 -9.96 3.70 7.11
C CYS A 146 -11.41 3.99 7.54
N GLY A 147 -11.99 3.15 8.40
CA GLY A 147 -13.29 3.41 9.03
C GLY A 147 -14.46 2.57 8.52
N ALA A 148 -14.37 1.91 7.38
CA ALA A 148 -15.40 0.97 6.95
C ALA A 148 -15.33 -0.35 7.73
N LEU A 149 -16.46 -1.02 7.88
CA LEU A 149 -16.51 -2.36 8.48
C LEU A 149 -15.82 -3.40 7.59
N PHE A 150 -15.94 -3.26 6.28
CA PHE A 150 -15.31 -4.12 5.27
C PHE A 150 -15.38 -3.45 3.90
N GLY A 151 -14.52 -3.90 2.98
CA GLY A 151 -14.57 -3.57 1.56
C GLY A 151 -13.69 -2.40 1.13
N GLU A 152 -13.61 -2.31 -0.18
CA GLU A 152 -12.80 -1.36 -0.92
C GLU A 152 -13.63 -0.77 -2.06
N ALA A 153 -13.34 0.46 -2.49
CA ALA A 153 -13.96 1.07 -3.67
C ALA A 153 -12.93 1.12 -4.81
N ILE A 154 -13.11 0.30 -5.85
CA ILE A 154 -12.26 0.29 -7.04
C ILE A 154 -12.73 1.36 -8.01
N LEU A 155 -11.79 2.22 -8.44
CA LEU A 155 -11.98 3.25 -9.46
C LEU A 155 -11.16 2.89 -10.69
N ILE A 156 -11.80 2.91 -11.86
CA ILE A 156 -11.17 2.62 -13.15
C ILE A 156 -11.23 3.91 -13.97
N THR A 157 -10.12 4.60 -14.10
CA THR A 157 -9.99 5.88 -14.79
C THR A 157 -9.85 5.68 -16.30
N ASP A 158 -9.18 4.62 -16.74
CA ASP A 158 -9.16 4.21 -18.15
C ASP A 158 -10.43 3.42 -18.49
N LYS A 159 -11.31 4.05 -19.29
CA LYS A 159 -12.59 3.45 -19.72
C LYS A 159 -12.43 2.13 -20.48
N THR A 160 -11.30 1.90 -21.12
CA THR A 160 -11.05 0.65 -21.86
C THR A 160 -10.95 -0.56 -20.95
N LEU A 161 -10.53 -0.37 -19.70
CA LEU A 161 -10.41 -1.40 -18.68
C LEU A 161 -11.74 -1.73 -17.97
N GLN A 162 -12.79 -0.92 -18.19
CA GLN A 162 -14.10 -1.14 -17.57
C GLN A 162 -14.89 -2.28 -18.23
N LYS A 163 -14.53 -2.63 -19.47
CA LYS A 163 -15.24 -3.65 -20.22
C LYS A 163 -15.20 -4.98 -19.47
N ASP A 164 -16.37 -5.59 -19.30
CA ASP A 164 -16.56 -6.91 -18.67
C ASP A 164 -16.04 -7.04 -17.22
N PHE A 165 -15.59 -5.96 -16.58
CA PHE A 165 -15.06 -5.97 -15.22
C PHE A 165 -16.04 -6.59 -14.20
N ARG A 166 -17.33 -6.35 -14.35
CA ARG A 166 -18.36 -6.92 -13.46
C ARG A 166 -18.48 -8.44 -13.53
N TYR A 167 -18.13 -9.07 -14.67
CA TYR A 167 -18.05 -10.53 -14.76
C TYR A 167 -16.92 -11.08 -13.87
N ASN A 168 -15.77 -10.40 -13.85
CA ASN A 168 -14.65 -10.76 -12.97
C ASN A 168 -15.02 -10.61 -11.48
N ILE A 169 -15.71 -9.52 -11.10
CA ILE A 169 -16.25 -9.36 -9.72
C ILE A 169 -17.16 -10.53 -9.38
N LYS A 170 -18.10 -10.91 -10.25
CA LYS A 170 -19.04 -12.00 -10.01
C LYS A 170 -18.34 -13.36 -9.90
N GLN A 171 -17.44 -13.63 -10.84
CA GLN A 171 -16.70 -14.91 -10.90
C GLN A 171 -15.86 -15.14 -9.62
N ARG A 172 -15.27 -14.07 -9.07
CA ARG A 172 -14.45 -14.12 -7.85
C ARG A 172 -15.24 -13.96 -6.56
N GLY A 173 -16.59 -14.06 -6.62
CA GLY A 173 -17.46 -14.02 -5.45
C GLY A 173 -17.65 -12.66 -4.78
N ALA A 174 -17.14 -11.58 -5.38
CA ALA A 174 -17.20 -10.23 -4.79
C ALA A 174 -18.50 -9.47 -5.08
N MET A 175 -19.38 -9.99 -5.95
CA MET A 175 -20.68 -9.38 -6.21
C MET A 175 -21.72 -9.89 -5.20
N LEU A 176 -21.79 -9.22 -4.05
CA LEU A 176 -22.67 -9.59 -2.96
C LEU A 176 -24.14 -9.28 -3.28
N ALA A 177 -25.07 -10.13 -2.81
CA ALA A 177 -26.51 -9.95 -2.96
C ALA A 177 -27.03 -8.65 -2.32
N LYS A 178 -26.38 -8.19 -1.24
CA LYS A 178 -26.66 -6.93 -0.54
C LYS A 178 -25.49 -5.95 -0.67
N GLY A 179 -24.86 -5.89 -1.83
CA GLY A 179 -23.66 -5.08 -2.10
C GLY A 179 -23.81 -3.59 -1.84
N ARG A 180 -25.06 -3.05 -1.81
CA ARG A 180 -25.32 -1.67 -1.39
C ARG A 180 -24.78 -1.33 0.00
N LEU A 181 -24.59 -2.31 0.90
CA LEU A 181 -24.00 -2.11 2.22
C LEU A 181 -22.57 -1.58 2.12
N LEU A 182 -21.81 -2.01 1.12
CA LEU A 182 -20.48 -1.45 0.82
C LEU A 182 -20.59 0.00 0.37
N GLY A 183 -21.48 0.30 -0.58
CA GLY A 183 -21.68 1.66 -1.09
C GLY A 183 -22.15 2.65 -0.04
N ILE A 184 -23.02 2.23 0.89
CA ILE A 184 -23.48 3.08 2.00
C ILE A 184 -22.32 3.48 2.90
N GLN A 185 -21.40 2.58 3.23
CA GLN A 185 -20.21 2.90 4.03
C GLN A 185 -19.35 3.97 3.35
N PHE A 186 -19.08 3.83 2.06
CA PHE A 186 -18.31 4.83 1.32
C PHE A 186 -19.06 6.14 1.18
N ALA A 187 -20.38 6.12 0.93
CA ALA A 187 -21.18 7.34 0.91
C ALA A 187 -21.12 8.10 2.25
N GLU A 188 -21.12 7.39 3.38
CA GLU A 188 -20.99 7.99 4.70
C GLU A 188 -19.57 8.49 4.97
N LEU A 189 -18.54 7.70 4.63
CA LEU A 189 -17.14 8.09 4.83
C LEU A 189 -16.75 9.32 4.00
N PHE A 190 -17.33 9.51 2.82
CA PHE A 190 -17.06 10.70 2.00
C PHE A 190 -17.97 11.87 2.28
N ARG A 191 -18.99 11.70 3.16
CA ARG A 191 -19.84 12.81 3.60
C ARG A 191 -19.02 13.78 4.44
N ASP A 192 -19.07 15.05 4.08
CA ASP A 192 -18.44 16.18 4.79
C ASP A 192 -16.94 15.98 5.05
N GLY A 193 -16.25 15.16 4.23
CA GLY A 193 -14.82 14.94 4.35
C GLY A 193 -14.37 13.96 5.44
N LEU A 194 -15.29 13.26 6.10
CA LEU A 194 -15.01 12.37 7.25
C LEU A 194 -13.87 11.39 6.99
N TYR A 195 -13.78 10.81 5.79
CA TYR A 195 -12.70 9.89 5.42
C TYR A 195 -11.30 10.49 5.63
N PHE A 196 -11.14 11.74 5.19
CA PHE A 196 -9.87 12.45 5.29
C PHE A 196 -9.59 12.88 6.74
N ASP A 197 -10.61 13.36 7.46
CA ASP A 197 -10.46 13.80 8.84
C ASP A 197 -9.99 12.67 9.76
N ILE A 198 -10.63 11.50 9.69
CA ILE A 198 -10.25 10.36 10.54
C ILE A 198 -8.91 9.75 10.16
N CYS A 199 -8.54 9.78 8.86
CA CYS A 199 -7.22 9.33 8.41
C CYS A 199 -6.13 10.32 8.79
N GLY A 200 -6.35 11.63 8.62
CA GLY A 200 -5.41 12.68 9.01
C GLY A 200 -5.10 12.62 10.51
N ARG A 201 -6.15 12.54 11.35
CA ARG A 201 -5.97 12.38 12.80
C ARG A 201 -5.12 11.15 13.16
N ALA A 202 -5.37 10.02 12.50
CA ALA A 202 -4.57 8.82 12.76
C ALA A 202 -3.11 9.00 12.36
N THR A 203 -2.85 9.68 11.24
CA THR A 203 -1.48 10.01 10.80
C THR A 203 -0.79 10.94 11.81
N GLU A 204 -1.47 11.98 12.30
CA GLU A 204 -0.93 12.87 13.33
C GLU A 204 -0.53 12.10 14.60
N LEU A 205 -1.38 11.18 15.06
CA LEU A 205 -1.08 10.33 16.22
C LEU A 205 0.12 9.42 15.99
N ALA A 206 0.28 8.88 14.77
CA ALA A 206 1.46 8.07 14.43
C ALA A 206 2.75 8.89 14.43
N LEU A 207 2.71 10.12 13.94
CA LEU A 207 3.86 11.00 13.95
C LEU A 207 4.29 11.38 15.38
N LYS A 208 3.35 11.58 16.32
CA LYS A 208 3.67 11.74 17.76
C LYS A 208 4.43 10.52 18.32
N ILE A 209 4.02 9.30 17.94
CA ILE A 209 4.70 8.05 18.34
C ILE A 209 6.12 8.01 17.76
N ARG A 210 6.29 8.33 16.49
CA ARG A 210 7.60 8.42 15.83
C ARG A 210 8.53 9.39 16.57
N GLU A 211 8.05 10.61 16.77
CA GLU A 211 8.81 11.65 17.47
C GLU A 211 9.27 11.19 18.88
N ALA A 212 8.41 10.46 19.59
CA ALA A 212 8.78 9.93 20.91
C ALA A 212 9.90 8.88 20.83
N PHE A 213 9.87 7.98 19.83
CA PHE A 213 10.95 7.02 19.59
C PHE A 213 12.27 7.73 19.23
N GLU A 214 12.22 8.67 18.28
CA GLU A 214 13.39 9.45 17.84
C GLU A 214 14.02 10.24 19.01
N HIS A 215 13.21 10.92 19.83
CA HIS A 215 13.67 11.63 21.04
C HIS A 215 14.25 10.70 22.11
N SER A 216 13.87 9.44 22.12
CA SER A 216 14.44 8.42 23.02
C SER A 216 15.67 7.71 22.42
N GLY A 217 16.20 8.21 21.30
CA GLY A 217 17.40 7.68 20.64
C GLY A 217 17.16 6.42 19.80
N ILE A 218 15.91 6.02 19.58
CA ILE A 218 15.58 4.86 18.76
C ILE A 218 15.65 5.22 17.27
N LYS A 219 16.39 4.41 16.51
CA LYS A 219 16.48 4.54 15.07
C LYS A 219 15.21 4.03 14.40
N MET A 220 14.69 4.80 13.46
CA MET A 220 13.58 4.36 12.62
C MET A 220 14.12 3.64 11.38
N TYR A 221 13.49 2.52 11.01
CA TYR A 221 13.83 1.74 9.82
C TYR A 221 13.48 2.48 8.52
N SER A 222 12.33 3.14 8.50
CA SER A 222 11.88 3.97 7.39
C SER A 222 11.44 5.36 7.85
N ALA A 223 11.52 6.34 6.97
CA ALA A 223 11.05 7.70 7.20
C ALA A 223 9.54 7.84 6.91
N SER A 224 8.73 6.89 7.38
CA SER A 224 7.28 6.86 7.11
C SER A 224 6.56 8.12 7.62
N PRO A 225 5.95 8.92 6.74
CA PRO A 225 5.13 10.06 7.14
C PRO A 225 3.64 9.69 7.28
N THR A 226 3.32 8.41 7.51
CA THR A 226 1.95 7.88 7.49
C THR A 226 1.57 7.28 8.85
N ASN A 227 0.45 6.57 8.89
CA ASN A 227 -0.06 5.91 10.09
C ASN A 227 0.74 4.68 10.55
N GLN A 228 1.79 4.28 9.85
CA GLN A 228 2.66 3.17 10.18
C GLN A 228 4.03 3.68 10.61
N GLN A 229 4.55 3.23 11.77
CA GLN A 229 5.86 3.61 12.28
C GLN A 229 6.71 2.38 12.55
N PHE A 230 7.98 2.42 12.15
CA PHE A 230 8.88 1.27 12.11
C PHE A 230 10.13 1.49 12.96
N PRO A 231 10.04 1.50 14.32
CA PRO A 231 11.23 1.58 15.17
C PRO A 231 12.03 0.28 15.12
N ILE A 232 13.37 0.41 15.23
CA ILE A 232 14.29 -0.70 15.40
C ILE A 232 14.50 -0.88 16.91
N LEU A 233 14.03 -2.00 17.45
CA LEU A 233 14.06 -2.27 18.89
C LEU A 233 14.98 -3.45 19.21
N THR A 234 15.58 -3.43 20.41
CA THR A 234 16.28 -4.57 20.97
C THR A 234 15.29 -5.62 21.50
N ASP A 235 15.74 -6.86 21.69
CA ASP A 235 14.93 -7.93 22.27
C ASP A 235 14.37 -7.55 23.65
N GLU A 236 15.16 -6.85 24.49
CA GLU A 236 14.73 -6.38 25.80
C GLU A 236 13.62 -5.31 25.69
N GLN A 237 13.74 -4.39 24.75
CA GLN A 237 12.72 -3.38 24.47
C GLN A 237 11.43 -4.02 23.94
N ILE A 238 11.54 -5.01 23.06
CA ILE A 238 10.41 -5.77 22.56
C ILE A 238 9.67 -6.47 23.70
N ASP A 239 10.40 -7.14 24.60
CA ASP A 239 9.81 -7.82 25.75
C ASP A 239 9.16 -6.85 26.74
N TYR A 240 9.72 -5.65 26.87
CA TYR A 240 9.10 -4.56 27.64
C TYR A 240 7.75 -4.15 27.07
N PHE A 241 7.68 -3.88 25.74
CA PHE A 241 6.45 -3.42 25.08
C PHE A 241 5.40 -4.52 24.97
N LYS A 242 5.76 -5.77 24.69
CA LYS A 242 4.82 -6.91 24.58
C LYS A 242 3.95 -7.12 25.82
N LYS A 243 4.38 -6.66 26.98
CA LYS A 243 3.62 -6.76 28.25
C LYS A 243 2.36 -5.89 28.25
N LYS A 244 2.31 -4.85 27.39
CA LYS A 244 1.23 -3.82 27.42
C LYS A 244 0.64 -3.51 26.07
N TYR A 245 1.37 -3.76 24.96
CA TYR A 245 1.01 -3.37 23.62
C TYR A 245 1.08 -4.53 22.65
N VAL A 246 0.26 -4.46 21.60
CA VAL A 246 0.32 -5.37 20.45
C VAL A 246 0.91 -4.58 19.28
N PHE A 247 1.92 -5.13 18.65
CA PHE A 247 2.58 -4.61 17.47
C PHE A 247 3.06 -5.77 16.60
N GLU A 248 3.43 -5.53 15.37
CA GLU A 248 3.88 -6.56 14.45
C GLU A 248 5.41 -6.59 14.38
N ILE A 249 5.96 -7.79 14.21
CA ILE A 249 7.38 -8.01 13.90
C ILE A 249 7.50 -8.00 12.37
N GLU A 250 8.34 -7.12 11.84
CA GLU A 250 8.50 -6.97 10.38
C GLU A 250 9.75 -7.70 9.88
N ASP A 251 10.91 -7.42 10.49
CA ASP A 251 12.18 -7.99 10.03
C ASP A 251 13.17 -8.11 11.18
N ARG A 252 14.02 -9.14 11.15
CA ARG A 252 15.13 -9.33 12.06
C ARG A 252 16.41 -8.84 11.38
N LEU A 253 17.00 -7.76 11.88
CA LEU A 253 18.17 -7.14 11.26
C LEU A 253 19.50 -7.81 11.65
N ASP A 254 19.59 -8.23 12.92
CA ASP A 254 20.76 -8.92 13.49
C ASP A 254 20.36 -9.72 14.75
N ASP A 255 21.35 -10.21 15.51
CA ASP A 255 21.10 -11.07 16.68
C ASP A 255 20.36 -10.37 17.83
N ASN A 256 20.26 -9.03 17.82
CA ASN A 256 19.64 -8.26 18.92
C ASN A 256 18.65 -7.18 18.44
N HIS A 257 18.56 -6.89 17.15
CA HIS A 257 17.73 -5.82 16.63
C HIS A 257 16.66 -6.30 15.68
N THR A 258 15.45 -5.85 15.90
CA THR A 258 14.26 -6.21 15.12
C THR A 258 13.49 -4.96 14.73
N VAL A 259 13.07 -4.89 13.48
CA VAL A 259 12.10 -3.89 13.02
C VAL A 259 10.72 -4.31 13.50
N VAL A 260 10.04 -3.44 14.22
CA VAL A 260 8.66 -3.65 14.62
C VAL A 260 7.75 -2.57 14.00
N ARG A 261 6.47 -2.88 13.84
CA ARG A 261 5.51 -1.92 13.28
C ARG A 261 4.44 -1.55 14.29
N PHE A 262 4.38 -0.25 14.60
CA PHE A 262 3.25 0.36 15.30
C PHE A 262 2.33 1.04 14.29
N CYS A 263 1.03 0.72 14.35
CA CYS A 263 0.01 1.33 13.48
C CYS A 263 -1.03 2.08 14.30
N THR A 264 -1.34 3.29 13.89
CA THR A 264 -2.56 3.97 14.32
C THR A 264 -3.67 3.76 13.30
N SER A 265 -4.91 3.96 13.72
CA SER A 265 -6.08 3.85 12.85
C SER A 265 -7.12 4.91 13.23
N TRP A 266 -8.18 4.98 12.45
CA TRP A 266 -9.34 5.80 12.73
C TRP A 266 -9.93 5.61 14.15
N ALA A 267 -9.76 4.42 14.75
CA ALA A 267 -10.24 4.08 16.08
C ALA A 267 -9.22 4.34 17.20
N THR A 268 -8.00 4.77 16.87
CA THR A 268 -6.95 5.01 17.86
C THR A 268 -7.30 6.21 18.73
N LYS A 269 -7.34 5.98 20.05
CA LYS A 269 -7.59 7.04 21.04
C LYS A 269 -6.28 7.73 21.42
N GLU A 270 -6.32 9.06 21.53
CA GLU A 270 -5.15 9.87 21.91
C GLU A 270 -4.59 9.47 23.26
N GLU A 271 -5.44 9.20 24.26
CA GLU A 271 -5.02 8.71 25.58
C GLU A 271 -4.16 7.43 25.54
N ASN A 272 -4.38 6.55 24.55
CA ASN A 272 -3.58 5.33 24.37
C ASN A 272 -2.22 5.64 23.76
N VAL A 273 -2.18 6.63 22.86
CA VAL A 273 -0.92 7.14 22.28
C VAL A 273 -0.08 7.79 23.38
N ASP A 274 -0.68 8.60 24.24
CA ASP A 274 0.01 9.24 25.38
C ASP A 274 0.60 8.21 26.34
N LYS A 275 -0.13 7.11 26.62
CA LYS A 275 0.38 5.99 27.43
C LYS A 275 1.57 5.30 26.75
N LEU A 276 1.50 5.10 25.43
CA LEU A 276 2.61 4.52 24.67
C LEU A 276 3.82 5.44 24.69
N ILE A 277 3.65 6.74 24.47
CA ILE A 277 4.71 7.74 24.53
C ILE A 277 5.36 7.75 25.93
N SER A 278 4.56 7.68 27.00
CA SER A 278 5.09 7.54 28.37
C SER A 278 5.91 6.26 28.54
N SER A 279 5.46 5.14 27.95
CA SER A 279 6.21 3.89 27.99
C SER A 279 7.50 3.94 27.18
N ILE A 280 7.51 4.63 26.04
CA ILE A 280 8.72 4.85 25.22
C ILE A 280 9.79 5.61 26.03
N LYS A 281 9.38 6.66 26.74
CA LYS A 281 10.31 7.45 27.61
C LYS A 281 10.89 6.66 28.77
N ASN A 282 10.25 5.57 29.19
CA ASN A 282 10.65 4.74 30.34
C ASN A 282 11.10 3.33 29.92
N MET A 283 11.35 3.07 28.64
CA MET A 283 11.84 1.77 28.19
C MET A 283 13.28 1.55 28.58
N PRO A 284 13.77 0.30 28.68
CA PRO A 284 15.20 -0.01 28.89
C PRO A 284 16.04 0.60 27.75
N VAL A 285 17.27 1.02 28.16
CA VAL A 285 18.24 1.67 27.22
C VAL A 285 19.11 0.61 26.55
#